data_f6fd779bd9d5e2584311233ab078a889
#
_entry.id   f6fd779bd9d5e2584311233ab078a889
#
_cell.length_a   1.000
_cell.length_b   1.000
_cell.length_c   1.000
_cell.angle_alpha   90.00
_cell.angle_beta   90.00
_cell.angle_gamma   90.00
#
_symmetry.space_group_name_H-M   'P 1'
#
loop_
_entity.id
_entity.type
_entity.pdbx_description
1 polymer ?
#
loop_
_entity_poly.entity_id
_entity_poly.type
_entity_poly.pdbx_seq_one_letter_code
_entity_poly.pdbx_strand_id
1 'polypeptide(L)'
;LGNDRTYFEKLISSLYPLLEKLTSGKVAELLSPNLEDLEDERPLMDWRKVMASNAVVYIGLDSLTDREVAGAVGNAMFADLTSLSGQIYKHGQGYGQSGQTAKRKVSIHADEFNELIGDEFIPLLNKAGGAGYQVTVYTQTGQDVEARIGSTAKAEQIFGNLNTIYMLRVRNVVTAEMLTKQLPDVKVISGTLISGAGDVAFPDDMEDFTSRNEDRLAPETVPMLSTADLLQLPKGQAFAL
;
A
#
# COMPACT_ATOMS: atom_id res chain seq x y z
N LEU A 1 -18.09 -16.30 39.43
CA LEU A 1 -16.98 -16.24 38.50
C LEU A 1 -16.00 -15.18 39.01
N GLY A 2 -15.11 -15.58 39.95
CA GLY A 2 -14.01 -14.72 40.44
C GLY A 2 -12.92 -14.62 39.38
N ASN A 3 -12.97 -13.59 38.57
CA ASN A 3 -11.80 -13.27 37.73
C ASN A 3 -10.67 -12.85 38.66
N ASP A 4 -9.52 -13.48 38.48
CA ASP A 4 -8.30 -13.09 39.18
C ASP A 4 -8.04 -11.59 38.86
N ARG A 5 -8.17 -10.76 39.88
CA ARG A 5 -8.02 -9.30 39.78
C ARG A 5 -6.65 -8.92 39.20
N THR A 6 -5.64 -9.69 39.53
CA THR A 6 -4.27 -9.52 39.03
C THR A 6 -4.17 -9.76 37.51
N TYR A 7 -4.91 -10.74 37.00
CA TYR A 7 -4.97 -11.02 35.56
C TYR A 7 -5.73 -9.91 34.82
N PHE A 8 -6.85 -9.46 35.38
CA PHE A 8 -7.62 -8.33 34.82
C PHE A 8 -6.79 -7.04 34.78
N GLU A 9 -6.11 -6.71 35.89
CA GLU A 9 -5.21 -5.53 35.96
C GLU A 9 -4.08 -5.60 34.94
N LYS A 10 -3.53 -6.78 34.64
CA LYS A 10 -2.53 -6.96 33.57
C LYS A 10 -3.13 -6.75 32.18
N LEU A 11 -4.34 -7.22 31.92
CA LEU A 11 -5.01 -7.02 30.63
C LEU A 11 -5.30 -5.54 30.36
N ILE A 12 -5.76 -4.81 31.34
CA ILE A 12 -6.12 -3.39 31.16
C ILE A 12 -4.91 -2.44 31.25
N SER A 13 -3.79 -2.89 31.85
CA SER A 13 -2.60 -2.04 32.06
C SER A 13 -1.98 -1.51 30.76
N SER A 14 -2.09 -2.25 29.66
CA SER A 14 -1.63 -1.81 28.33
C SER A 14 -2.66 -0.97 27.60
N LEU A 15 -3.95 -1.20 27.84
CA LEU A 15 -5.04 -0.49 27.17
C LEU A 15 -5.38 0.84 27.86
N TYR A 16 -5.29 0.88 29.20
CA TYR A 16 -5.69 2.05 29.97
C TYR A 16 -4.96 3.35 29.58
N PRO A 17 -3.63 3.36 29.40
CA PRO A 17 -2.92 4.57 28.97
C PRO A 17 -3.36 5.07 27.59
N LEU A 18 -3.69 4.16 26.67
CA LEU A 18 -4.20 4.52 25.34
C LEU A 18 -5.61 5.14 25.45
N LEU A 19 -6.49 4.53 26.24
CA LEU A 19 -7.83 5.08 26.48
C LEU A 19 -7.75 6.46 27.14
N GLU A 20 -6.86 6.64 28.09
CA GLU A 20 -6.64 7.94 28.76
C GLU A 20 -6.19 9.00 27.75
N LYS A 21 -5.25 8.67 26.84
CA LYS A 21 -4.83 9.57 25.76
C LYS A 21 -5.99 9.93 24.83
N LEU A 22 -6.82 8.98 24.46
CA LEU A 22 -7.98 9.18 23.56
C LEU A 22 -9.13 9.96 24.22
N THR A 23 -9.24 9.90 25.55
CA THR A 23 -10.33 10.55 26.33
C THR A 23 -9.89 11.78 27.10
N SER A 24 -8.70 12.31 26.83
CA SER A 24 -8.18 13.50 27.50
C SER A 24 -7.73 14.58 26.51
N GLY A 25 -7.69 15.83 26.98
CA GLY A 25 -7.20 16.97 26.21
C GLY A 25 -7.95 17.22 24.90
N LYS A 26 -7.25 17.77 23.92
CA LYS A 26 -7.81 18.12 22.60
C LYS A 26 -8.29 16.90 21.79
N VAL A 27 -7.72 15.73 22.03
CA VAL A 27 -8.15 14.51 21.36
C VAL A 27 -9.54 14.12 21.84
N ALA A 28 -9.81 14.21 23.14
CA ALA A 28 -11.13 13.97 23.70
C ALA A 28 -12.21 14.92 23.14
N GLU A 29 -11.87 16.18 22.98
CA GLU A 29 -12.79 17.17 22.39
C GLU A 29 -13.21 16.79 20.96
N LEU A 30 -12.34 16.13 20.20
CA LEU A 30 -12.62 15.69 18.83
C LEU A 30 -13.34 14.34 18.78
N LEU A 31 -12.97 13.39 19.66
CA LEU A 31 -13.44 12.01 19.59
C LEU A 31 -14.65 11.73 20.49
N SER A 32 -14.86 12.56 21.52
CA SER A 32 -15.91 12.37 22.51
C SER A 32 -16.84 13.58 22.52
N PRO A 33 -17.81 13.67 21.58
CA PRO A 33 -18.77 14.77 21.59
C PRO A 33 -19.64 14.68 22.83
N ASN A 34 -19.94 15.83 23.43
CA ASN A 34 -20.88 15.92 24.54
C ASN A 34 -22.31 15.90 23.98
N LEU A 35 -22.93 14.74 23.92
CA LEU A 35 -24.29 14.57 23.40
C LEU A 35 -25.38 15.23 24.29
N GLU A 36 -25.03 15.61 25.54
CA GLU A 36 -25.92 16.30 26.46
C GLU A 36 -25.84 17.83 26.30
N ASP A 37 -24.81 18.33 25.63
CA ASP A 37 -24.64 19.75 25.34
C ASP A 37 -25.40 20.13 24.06
N LEU A 38 -26.56 20.71 24.21
CA LEU A 38 -27.40 21.14 23.10
C LEU A 38 -26.83 22.38 22.35
N GLU A 39 -25.82 23.03 22.90
CA GLU A 39 -25.12 24.16 22.28
C GLU A 39 -23.89 23.69 21.49
N ASP A 40 -23.54 22.41 21.55
CA ASP A 40 -22.44 21.85 20.75
C ASP A 40 -22.84 21.70 19.29
N GLU A 41 -22.49 22.67 18.46
CA GLU A 41 -22.75 22.69 17.01
C GLU A 41 -21.72 21.89 16.18
N ARG A 42 -20.75 21.22 16.81
CA ARG A 42 -19.73 20.46 16.09
C ARG A 42 -20.38 19.31 15.29
N PRO A 43 -20.02 19.17 13.99
CA PRO A 43 -20.61 18.11 13.18
C PRO A 43 -20.14 16.73 13.66
N LEU A 44 -21.10 15.85 13.94
CA LEU A 44 -20.81 14.43 14.18
C LEU A 44 -20.47 13.76 12.87
N MET A 45 -19.26 13.18 12.79
CA MET A 45 -18.84 12.42 11.63
C MET A 45 -19.58 11.07 11.60
N ASP A 46 -20.21 10.81 10.47
CA ASP A 46 -20.88 9.55 10.15
C ASP A 46 -20.59 9.25 8.68
N TRP A 47 -19.94 8.14 8.40
CA TRP A 47 -19.58 7.74 7.05
C TRP A 47 -20.78 7.64 6.10
N ARG A 48 -21.96 7.26 6.59
CA ARG A 48 -23.19 7.22 5.78
C ARG A 48 -23.60 8.62 5.33
N LYS A 49 -23.55 9.59 6.26
CA LYS A 49 -23.85 10.99 5.96
C LYS A 49 -22.82 11.55 4.98
N VAL A 50 -21.54 11.25 5.19
CA VAL A 50 -20.44 11.65 4.30
C VAL A 50 -20.70 11.14 2.87
N MET A 51 -21.03 9.86 2.73
CA MET A 51 -21.32 9.27 1.41
C MET A 51 -22.60 9.84 0.80
N ALA A 52 -23.65 10.03 1.58
CA ALA A 52 -24.92 10.58 1.10
C ALA A 52 -24.79 12.01 0.58
N SER A 53 -24.01 12.84 1.28
CA SER A 53 -23.74 14.23 0.90
C SER A 53 -22.69 14.40 -0.19
N ASN A 54 -22.03 13.31 -0.61
CA ASN A 54 -20.90 13.35 -1.55
C ASN A 54 -19.78 14.28 -1.06
N ALA A 55 -19.51 14.25 0.25
CA ALA A 55 -18.54 15.11 0.88
C ALA A 55 -17.10 14.59 0.68
N VAL A 56 -16.15 15.51 0.79
CA VAL A 56 -14.73 15.21 0.91
C VAL A 56 -14.34 15.33 2.38
N VAL A 57 -13.73 14.28 2.92
CA VAL A 57 -13.25 14.27 4.30
C VAL A 57 -11.73 14.22 4.28
N TYR A 58 -11.11 15.15 4.97
CA TYR A 58 -9.68 15.16 5.21
C TYR A 58 -9.43 14.90 6.69
N ILE A 59 -8.57 13.92 6.97
CA ILE A 59 -8.26 13.49 8.33
C ILE A 59 -6.77 13.66 8.54
N GLY A 60 -6.39 14.63 9.37
CA GLY A 60 -5.02 14.84 9.79
C GLY A 60 -4.71 14.01 11.03
N LEU A 61 -3.85 13.00 10.89
CA LEU A 61 -3.36 12.19 12.00
C LEU A 61 -1.88 12.50 12.22
N ASP A 62 -1.57 13.09 13.40
CA ASP A 62 -0.20 13.47 13.74
C ASP A 62 0.57 12.30 14.36
N SER A 63 1.11 11.43 13.51
CA SER A 63 1.91 10.29 13.93
C SER A 63 3.30 10.68 14.48
N LEU A 64 3.75 11.89 14.20
CA LEU A 64 5.02 12.40 14.72
C LEU A 64 4.93 12.80 16.19
N THR A 65 3.80 13.35 16.61
CA THR A 65 3.56 13.77 18.01
C THR A 65 3.11 12.59 18.88
N ASP A 66 2.13 11.80 18.41
CA ASP A 66 1.66 10.59 19.12
C ASP A 66 1.24 9.49 18.13
N ARG A 67 2.19 8.62 17.82
CA ARG A 67 2.00 7.50 16.89
C ARG A 67 0.93 6.51 17.36
N GLU A 68 0.80 6.31 18.68
CA GLU A 68 -0.19 5.37 19.23
C GLU A 68 -1.60 5.87 19.03
N VAL A 69 -1.84 7.16 19.33
CA VAL A 69 -3.15 7.79 19.13
C VAL A 69 -3.49 7.86 17.65
N ALA A 70 -2.57 8.31 16.78
CA ALA A 70 -2.78 8.37 15.35
C ALA A 70 -3.13 7.00 14.75
N GLY A 71 -2.38 5.96 15.14
CA GLY A 71 -2.64 4.58 14.72
C GLY A 71 -3.97 4.04 15.24
N ALA A 72 -4.34 4.31 16.50
CA ALA A 72 -5.60 3.86 17.08
C ALA A 72 -6.80 4.50 16.39
N VAL A 73 -6.76 5.80 16.16
CA VAL A 73 -7.82 6.54 15.44
C VAL A 73 -7.94 6.05 14.00
N GLY A 74 -6.82 5.94 13.27
CA GLY A 74 -6.81 5.44 11.91
C GLY A 74 -7.38 4.03 11.79
N ASN A 75 -6.99 3.10 12.67
CA ASN A 75 -7.53 1.74 12.71
C ASN A 75 -9.02 1.72 13.04
N ALA A 76 -9.48 2.53 13.99
CA ALA A 76 -10.90 2.61 14.33
C ALA A 76 -11.72 3.12 13.12
N MET A 77 -11.21 4.09 12.36
CA MET A 77 -11.85 4.61 11.16
C MET A 77 -11.91 3.55 10.04
N PHE A 78 -10.83 2.78 9.83
CA PHE A 78 -10.85 1.69 8.86
C PHE A 78 -11.78 0.54 9.29
N ALA A 79 -11.84 0.22 10.57
CA ALA A 79 -12.78 -0.77 11.11
C ALA A 79 -14.24 -0.36 10.86
N ASP A 80 -14.57 0.91 11.08
CA ASP A 80 -15.92 1.44 10.84
C ASP A 80 -16.24 1.45 9.33
N LEU A 81 -15.31 1.88 8.47
CA LEU A 81 -15.46 1.77 7.01
C LEU A 81 -15.65 0.32 6.55
N THR A 82 -14.92 -0.63 7.14
CA THR A 82 -15.05 -2.05 6.85
C THR A 82 -16.43 -2.57 7.25
N SER A 83 -16.91 -2.20 8.42
CA SER A 83 -18.26 -2.53 8.90
C SER A 83 -19.33 -2.00 7.96
N LEU A 84 -19.20 -0.73 7.56
CA LEU A 84 -20.12 -0.10 6.62
C LEU A 84 -20.06 -0.77 5.23
N SER A 85 -18.88 -1.13 4.75
CA SER A 85 -18.73 -1.85 3.47
C SER A 85 -19.50 -3.18 3.48
N GLY A 86 -19.46 -3.89 4.62
CA GLY A 86 -20.22 -5.13 4.81
C GLY A 86 -21.74 -4.90 4.78
N GLN A 87 -22.21 -3.80 5.33
CA GLN A 87 -23.64 -3.42 5.30
C GLN A 87 -24.07 -3.02 3.89
N ILE A 88 -23.25 -2.24 3.19
CA ILE A 88 -23.48 -1.85 1.79
C ILE A 88 -23.52 -3.08 0.88
N TYR A 89 -22.62 -4.04 1.11
CA TYR A 89 -22.60 -5.29 0.34
C TYR A 89 -23.89 -6.11 0.51
N LYS A 90 -24.41 -6.18 1.75
CA LYS A 90 -25.63 -6.96 2.07
C LYS A 90 -26.92 -6.28 1.64
N HIS A 91 -27.00 -4.97 1.80
CA HIS A 91 -28.26 -4.24 1.74
C HIS A 91 -28.29 -3.12 0.68
N GLY A 92 -27.16 -2.85 0.00
CA GLY A 92 -27.00 -1.74 -0.92
C GLY A 92 -26.67 -0.41 -0.21
N GLN A 93 -26.19 0.57 -1.00
CA GLN A 93 -25.77 1.88 -0.48
C GLN A 93 -26.90 2.72 0.11
N GLY A 94 -28.13 2.47 -0.29
CA GLY A 94 -29.33 3.19 0.19
C GLY A 94 -29.90 2.66 1.49
N TYR A 95 -29.32 1.63 2.08
CA TYR A 95 -29.86 1.02 3.29
C TYR A 95 -29.86 1.99 4.50
N GLY A 96 -31.03 2.21 5.07
CA GLY A 96 -31.22 3.14 6.20
C GLY A 96 -31.29 4.61 5.83
N GLN A 97 -31.38 4.95 4.52
CA GLN A 97 -31.57 6.32 4.04
C GLN A 97 -32.92 6.48 3.33
N SER A 98 -33.54 7.64 3.51
CA SER A 98 -34.76 7.99 2.78
C SER A 98 -34.39 8.47 1.38
N GLY A 99 -34.72 7.68 0.36
CA GLY A 99 -34.52 8.04 -1.05
C GLY A 99 -33.69 7.03 -1.85
N GLN A 100 -33.83 7.09 -3.19
CA GLN A 100 -32.98 6.28 -4.08
C GLN A 100 -31.57 6.91 -4.14
N THR A 101 -30.60 6.24 -3.55
CA THR A 101 -29.20 6.63 -3.67
C THR A 101 -28.59 5.94 -4.88
N ALA A 102 -28.09 6.75 -5.82
CA ALA A 102 -27.25 6.22 -6.91
C ALA A 102 -26.04 5.52 -6.32
N LYS A 103 -25.64 4.38 -6.91
CA LYS A 103 -24.40 3.67 -6.52
C LYS A 103 -23.21 4.61 -6.72
N ARG A 104 -22.63 5.07 -5.63
CA ARG A 104 -21.49 6.00 -5.64
C ARG A 104 -20.19 5.23 -5.38
N LYS A 105 -19.14 5.67 -6.03
CA LYS A 105 -17.78 5.24 -5.72
C LYS A 105 -17.23 6.08 -4.58
N VAL A 106 -16.53 5.45 -3.65
CA VAL A 106 -15.85 6.10 -2.55
C VAL A 106 -14.36 5.92 -2.77
N SER A 107 -13.63 7.02 -2.96
CA SER A 107 -12.17 7.00 -3.05
C SER A 107 -11.57 7.21 -1.67
N ILE A 108 -10.74 6.28 -1.25
CA ILE A 108 -10.00 6.31 0.01
C ILE A 108 -8.52 6.47 -0.34
N HIS A 109 -7.88 7.50 0.17
CA HIS A 109 -6.46 7.78 0.01
C HIS A 109 -5.79 7.74 1.37
N ALA A 110 -4.87 6.80 1.57
CA ALA A 110 -4.11 6.66 2.81
C ALA A 110 -2.65 7.01 2.55
N ASP A 111 -2.25 8.21 2.96
CA ASP A 111 -0.85 8.65 2.92
C ASP A 111 -0.10 8.14 4.15
N GLU A 112 1.21 7.91 4.00
CA GLU A 112 2.04 7.23 4.99
C GLU A 112 1.36 5.99 5.56
N PHE A 113 0.85 5.17 4.65
CA PHE A 113 0.01 4.02 4.95
C PHE A 113 0.61 3.07 6.01
N ASN A 114 1.93 2.91 6.02
CA ASN A 114 2.65 2.13 7.03
C ASN A 114 2.43 2.63 8.47
N GLU A 115 2.10 3.91 8.69
CA GLU A 115 1.80 4.44 10.02
C GLU A 115 0.38 4.12 10.48
N LEU A 116 -0.54 3.95 9.54
CA LEU A 116 -1.98 3.81 9.78
C LEU A 116 -2.45 2.35 9.76
N ILE A 117 -1.68 1.45 9.14
CA ILE A 117 -2.13 0.08 8.88
C ILE A 117 -2.23 -0.76 10.16
N GLY A 118 -3.32 -1.52 10.24
CA GLY A 118 -3.58 -2.57 11.21
C GLY A 118 -4.29 -3.77 10.57
N ASP A 119 -4.59 -4.79 11.35
CA ASP A 119 -5.25 -6.02 10.88
C ASP A 119 -6.62 -5.75 10.23
N GLU A 120 -7.30 -4.68 10.63
CA GLU A 120 -8.62 -4.29 10.11
C GLU A 120 -8.60 -3.82 8.65
N PHE A 121 -7.42 -3.44 8.14
CA PHE A 121 -7.29 -2.98 6.77
C PHE A 121 -7.40 -4.12 5.74
N ILE A 122 -6.95 -5.33 6.08
CA ILE A 122 -7.02 -6.48 5.18
C ILE A 122 -8.46 -6.83 4.80
N PRO A 123 -9.42 -6.95 5.75
CA PRO A 123 -10.83 -7.13 5.43
C PRO A 123 -11.43 -6.00 4.60
N LEU A 124 -10.98 -4.75 4.79
CA LEU A 124 -11.42 -3.63 3.98
C LEU A 124 -11.04 -3.85 2.52
N LEU A 125 -9.77 -4.14 2.22
CA LEU A 125 -9.30 -4.41 0.86
C LEU A 125 -10.04 -5.57 0.20
N ASN A 126 -10.24 -6.67 0.92
CA ASN A 126 -10.93 -7.85 0.41
C ASN A 126 -12.40 -7.59 0.01
N LYS A 127 -13.07 -6.66 0.66
CA LYS A 127 -14.51 -6.39 0.48
C LYS A 127 -14.83 -5.05 -0.18
N ALA A 128 -13.87 -4.14 -0.19
CA ALA A 128 -14.06 -2.76 -0.60
C ALA A 128 -14.59 -2.60 -2.04
N GLY A 129 -14.06 -3.40 -2.97
CA GLY A 129 -14.48 -3.36 -4.39
C GLY A 129 -15.97 -3.63 -4.58
N GLY A 130 -16.53 -4.62 -3.87
CA GLY A 130 -17.96 -4.96 -3.90
C GLY A 130 -18.86 -3.86 -3.34
N ALA A 131 -18.36 -3.07 -2.38
CA ALA A 131 -19.06 -1.92 -1.82
C ALA A 131 -18.89 -0.64 -2.65
N GLY A 132 -18.07 -0.66 -3.71
CA GLY A 132 -17.79 0.51 -4.56
C GLY A 132 -16.66 1.40 -4.03
N TYR A 133 -15.81 0.88 -3.12
CA TYR A 133 -14.66 1.60 -2.62
C TYR A 133 -13.47 1.41 -3.57
N GLN A 134 -12.73 2.48 -3.78
CA GLN A 134 -11.43 2.49 -4.45
C GLN A 134 -10.39 2.93 -3.44
N VAL A 135 -9.45 2.06 -3.14
CA VAL A 135 -8.43 2.32 -2.12
C VAL A 135 -7.09 2.58 -2.80
N THR A 136 -6.48 3.71 -2.48
CA THR A 136 -5.13 4.08 -2.90
C THR A 136 -4.30 4.28 -1.64
N VAL A 137 -3.18 3.58 -1.58
CA VAL A 137 -2.23 3.69 -0.47
C VAL A 137 -0.90 4.25 -0.96
N TYR A 138 -0.28 5.08 -0.14
CA TYR A 138 1.03 5.66 -0.43
C TYR A 138 2.00 5.22 0.67
N THR A 139 3.13 4.68 0.28
CA THR A 139 4.18 4.24 1.21
C THR A 139 5.56 4.44 0.58
N GLN A 140 6.58 4.58 1.40
CA GLN A 140 7.95 4.77 0.91
C GLN A 140 8.60 3.44 0.52
N THR A 141 8.40 2.40 1.32
CA THR A 141 8.94 1.06 1.04
C THR A 141 7.93 -0.03 1.41
N GLY A 142 8.05 -1.20 0.76
CA GLY A 142 7.25 -2.37 1.13
C GLY A 142 7.61 -2.92 2.51
N GLN A 143 8.88 -2.79 2.90
CA GLN A 143 9.37 -3.24 4.19
C GLN A 143 8.79 -2.44 5.37
N ASP A 144 8.46 -1.16 5.19
CA ASP A 144 7.81 -0.37 6.24
C ASP A 144 6.43 -0.93 6.57
N VAL A 145 5.69 -1.37 5.55
CA VAL A 145 4.39 -2.05 5.71
C VAL A 145 4.55 -3.39 6.42
N GLU A 146 5.55 -4.20 6.00
CA GLU A 146 5.86 -5.49 6.62
C GLU A 146 6.25 -5.32 8.10
N ALA A 147 7.14 -4.39 8.40
CA ALA A 147 7.58 -4.09 9.76
C ALA A 147 6.41 -3.65 10.66
N ARG A 148 5.48 -2.86 10.12
CA ARG A 148 4.33 -2.38 10.88
C ARG A 148 3.32 -3.48 11.19
N ILE A 149 3.02 -4.33 10.20
CA ILE A 149 2.06 -5.44 10.33
C ILE A 149 2.67 -6.62 11.11
N GLY A 150 4.00 -6.71 11.17
CA GLY A 150 4.72 -7.78 11.86
C GLY A 150 4.63 -9.15 11.18
N SER A 151 4.23 -9.21 9.92
CA SER A 151 4.07 -10.47 9.16
C SER A 151 4.22 -10.24 7.67
N THR A 152 5.20 -10.88 7.05
CA THR A 152 5.41 -10.88 5.59
C THR A 152 4.18 -11.38 4.84
N ALA A 153 3.55 -12.47 5.32
CA ALA A 153 2.36 -13.04 4.68
C ALA A 153 1.17 -12.06 4.66
N LYS A 154 0.97 -11.28 5.73
CA LYS A 154 -0.08 -10.26 5.76
C LYS A 154 0.27 -9.08 4.84
N ALA A 155 1.52 -8.66 4.78
CA ALA A 155 1.97 -7.62 3.86
C ALA A 155 1.78 -8.04 2.40
N GLU A 156 2.17 -9.27 2.05
CA GLU A 156 1.92 -9.85 0.71
C GLU A 156 0.43 -9.91 0.37
N GLN A 157 -0.43 -10.26 1.34
CA GLN A 157 -1.88 -10.24 1.16
C GLN A 157 -2.42 -8.84 0.87
N ILE A 158 -1.87 -7.81 1.52
CA ILE A 158 -2.24 -6.41 1.27
C ILE A 158 -1.85 -6.03 -0.15
N PHE A 159 -0.57 -6.25 -0.53
CA PHE A 159 -0.08 -5.91 -1.86
C PHE A 159 -0.78 -6.70 -2.96
N GLY A 160 -1.11 -7.98 -2.71
CA GLY A 160 -1.86 -8.82 -3.64
C GLY A 160 -3.30 -8.35 -3.91
N ASN A 161 -3.87 -7.51 -3.03
CA ASN A 161 -5.18 -6.89 -3.24
C ASN A 161 -5.11 -5.53 -3.96
N LEU A 162 -3.92 -5.00 -4.19
CA LEU A 162 -3.69 -3.74 -4.90
C LEU A 162 -3.37 -4.03 -6.36
N ASN A 163 -4.35 -3.84 -7.24
CA ASN A 163 -4.27 -4.25 -8.64
C ASN A 163 -3.41 -3.34 -9.51
N THR A 164 -3.12 -2.14 -9.05
CA THR A 164 -2.34 -1.14 -9.80
C THR A 164 -1.21 -0.63 -8.92
N ILE A 165 0.00 -0.66 -9.45
CA ILE A 165 1.20 -0.21 -8.75
C ILE A 165 1.81 0.95 -9.55
N TYR A 166 1.97 2.09 -8.89
CA TYR A 166 2.79 3.20 -9.38
C TYR A 166 4.07 3.26 -8.57
N MET A 167 5.19 2.95 -9.19
CA MET A 167 6.48 2.94 -8.53
C MET A 167 7.37 4.07 -9.07
N LEU A 168 7.64 5.06 -8.22
CA LEU A 168 8.64 6.09 -8.48
C LEU A 168 10.04 5.50 -8.24
N ARG A 169 11.07 6.33 -8.43
CA ARG A 169 12.42 5.89 -8.11
C ARG A 169 12.54 5.43 -6.67
N VAL A 170 12.91 4.19 -6.47
CA VAL A 170 13.19 3.59 -5.17
C VAL A 170 14.70 3.42 -4.97
N ARG A 171 15.14 3.31 -3.73
CA ARG A 171 16.55 3.03 -3.40
C ARG A 171 16.78 1.63 -2.88
N ASN A 172 15.71 0.94 -2.57
CA ASN A 172 15.74 -0.40 -1.99
C ASN A 172 15.44 -1.45 -3.07
N VAL A 173 16.34 -2.42 -3.23
CA VAL A 173 16.23 -3.50 -4.22
C VAL A 173 14.98 -4.34 -3.98
N VAL A 174 14.69 -4.69 -2.72
CA VAL A 174 13.52 -5.53 -2.38
C VAL A 174 12.20 -4.83 -2.75
N THR A 175 12.12 -3.51 -2.55
CA THR A 175 10.95 -2.73 -3.01
C THR A 175 10.86 -2.71 -4.54
N ALA A 176 11.99 -2.58 -5.26
CA ALA A 176 12.00 -2.65 -6.72
C ALA A 176 11.54 -4.02 -7.23
N GLU A 177 11.95 -5.10 -6.56
CA GLU A 177 11.57 -6.48 -6.90
C GLU A 177 10.06 -6.74 -6.76
N MET A 178 9.34 -5.99 -5.94
CA MET A 178 7.87 -6.11 -5.83
C MET A 178 7.18 -5.83 -7.17
N LEU A 179 7.75 -4.98 -8.01
CA LEU A 179 7.22 -4.69 -9.34
C LEU A 179 7.87 -5.59 -10.39
N THR A 180 9.19 -5.72 -10.39
CA THR A 180 9.90 -6.43 -11.46
C THR A 180 9.60 -7.92 -11.51
N LYS A 181 9.36 -8.56 -10.35
CA LYS A 181 8.97 -9.99 -10.28
C LYS A 181 7.57 -10.29 -10.82
N GLN A 182 6.73 -9.27 -11.02
CA GLN A 182 5.40 -9.44 -11.61
C GLN A 182 5.44 -9.39 -13.14
N LEU A 183 6.56 -8.99 -13.73
CA LEU A 183 6.74 -8.88 -15.17
C LEU A 183 7.40 -10.15 -15.72
N PRO A 184 6.98 -10.60 -16.93
CA PRO A 184 7.61 -11.75 -17.57
C PRO A 184 8.99 -11.39 -18.10
N ASP A 185 9.82 -12.42 -18.30
CA ASP A 185 11.04 -12.26 -19.07
C ASP A 185 10.72 -12.11 -20.57
N VAL A 186 11.57 -11.38 -21.27
CA VAL A 186 11.50 -11.15 -22.71
C VAL A 186 12.72 -11.73 -23.41
N LYS A 187 12.52 -12.21 -24.64
CA LYS A 187 13.62 -12.68 -25.48
C LYS A 187 14.12 -11.51 -26.33
N VAL A 188 15.38 -11.16 -26.18
CA VAL A 188 16.07 -10.17 -26.99
C VAL A 188 17.13 -10.87 -27.85
N ILE A 189 17.41 -10.35 -29.03
CA ILE A 189 18.49 -10.84 -29.87
C ILE A 189 19.70 -9.98 -29.53
N SER A 190 20.71 -10.59 -28.87
CA SER A 190 21.99 -9.95 -28.61
C SER A 190 22.97 -10.27 -29.72
N GLY A 191 23.62 -9.25 -30.27
CA GLY A 191 24.69 -9.38 -31.25
C GLY A 191 26.04 -9.33 -30.54
N THR A 192 26.83 -10.38 -30.66
CA THR A 192 28.24 -10.39 -30.19
C THR A 192 29.16 -10.38 -31.40
N LEU A 193 30.01 -9.36 -31.47
CA LEU A 193 31.04 -9.26 -32.49
C LEU A 193 32.25 -10.09 -32.03
N ILE A 194 32.51 -11.19 -32.72
CA ILE A 194 33.68 -12.05 -32.45
C ILE A 194 34.72 -11.71 -33.47
N SER A 195 35.84 -11.10 -33.06
CA SER A 195 37.02 -10.90 -33.85
C SER A 195 37.99 -12.05 -33.59
N GLY A 196 38.21 -12.88 -34.61
CA GLY A 196 39.24 -13.93 -34.59
C GLY A 196 40.36 -13.61 -35.56
N ALA A 197 41.61 -13.70 -35.13
CA ALA A 197 42.74 -13.75 -36.01
C ALA A 197 43.09 -15.23 -36.28
N GLY A 198 42.97 -15.66 -37.52
CA GLY A 198 43.38 -16.99 -37.94
C GLY A 198 44.85 -16.96 -38.40
N ASP A 199 45.68 -17.83 -37.83
CA ASP A 199 47.03 -18.08 -38.28
C ASP A 199 46.99 -19.14 -39.39
N VAL A 200 47.58 -18.85 -40.53
CA VAL A 200 47.67 -19.84 -41.64
C VAL A 200 48.98 -20.58 -41.46
N ALA A 201 48.86 -21.92 -41.33
CA ALA A 201 49.94 -22.83 -40.98
C ALA A 201 50.95 -23.09 -42.13
N PHE A 202 51.34 -22.08 -42.93
CA PHE A 202 52.43 -22.15 -43.87
C PHE A 202 53.48 -21.08 -43.60
N PRO A 203 54.75 -21.47 -43.28
CA PRO A 203 55.76 -20.54 -42.82
C PRO A 203 56.34 -19.60 -43.87
N ASP A 204 55.98 -19.68 -45.14
CA ASP A 204 56.57 -19.00 -46.22
C ASP A 204 55.84 -17.78 -46.81
N ASP A 205 54.62 -17.51 -46.35
CA ASP A 205 53.85 -16.32 -46.77
C ASP A 205 53.80 -15.26 -45.68
N MET A 206 54.55 -14.19 -45.86
CA MET A 206 54.68 -13.05 -44.92
C MET A 206 53.46 -12.14 -44.85
N GLU A 207 52.31 -12.46 -45.44
CA GLU A 207 51.15 -11.54 -45.57
C GLU A 207 49.74 -12.14 -45.35
N ASP A 208 49.55 -13.17 -44.56
CA ASP A 208 48.16 -13.66 -44.34
C ASP A 208 47.72 -13.72 -42.86
N PHE A 209 47.49 -12.53 -42.33
CA PHE A 209 46.54 -12.40 -41.20
C PHE A 209 45.14 -12.18 -41.77
N THR A 210 44.33 -13.22 -41.85
CA THR A 210 42.92 -13.07 -42.14
C THR A 210 42.20 -12.74 -40.85
N SER A 211 41.77 -11.48 -40.68
CA SER A 211 40.85 -11.09 -39.63
C SER A 211 39.45 -11.52 -40.04
N ARG A 212 38.83 -12.42 -39.25
CA ARG A 212 37.47 -12.83 -39.46
C ARG A 212 36.59 -12.16 -38.40
N ASN A 213 35.70 -11.28 -38.84
CA ASN A 213 34.65 -10.74 -38.01
C ASN A 213 33.40 -11.55 -38.25
N GLU A 214 32.92 -12.22 -37.20
CA GLU A 214 31.63 -12.93 -37.24
C GLU A 214 30.66 -12.20 -36.31
N ASP A 215 29.52 -11.78 -36.85
CA ASP A 215 28.39 -11.33 -36.07
C ASP A 215 27.60 -12.56 -35.59
N ARG A 216 27.70 -12.86 -34.32
CA ARG A 216 26.91 -13.95 -33.72
C ARG A 216 25.66 -13.38 -33.09
N LEU A 217 24.50 -13.65 -33.70
CA LEU A 217 23.19 -13.32 -33.13
C LEU A 217 22.71 -14.50 -32.30
N ALA A 218 22.49 -14.27 -31.01
CA ALA A 218 21.93 -15.29 -30.11
C ALA A 218 20.70 -14.73 -29.38
N PRO A 219 19.61 -15.49 -29.27
CA PRO A 219 18.49 -15.10 -28.43
C PRO A 219 18.91 -15.24 -26.96
N GLU A 220 18.72 -14.18 -26.23
CA GLU A 220 18.96 -14.10 -24.78
C GLU A 220 17.63 -13.78 -24.06
N THR A 221 17.39 -14.43 -22.94
CA THR A 221 16.22 -14.15 -22.10
C THR A 221 16.63 -13.18 -21.02
N VAL A 222 15.99 -12.00 -20.98
CA VAL A 222 16.28 -10.95 -20.01
C VAL A 222 14.98 -10.51 -19.33
N PRO A 223 15.02 -10.01 -18.08
CA PRO A 223 13.86 -9.40 -17.45
C PRO A 223 13.32 -8.24 -18.30
N MET A 224 11.99 -8.13 -18.44
CA MET A 224 11.36 -7.02 -19.17
C MET A 224 11.71 -5.67 -18.54
N LEU A 225 11.87 -5.62 -17.22
CA LEU A 225 12.31 -4.47 -16.45
C LEU A 225 13.28 -4.94 -15.38
N SER A 226 14.48 -4.36 -15.35
CA SER A 226 15.45 -4.68 -14.31
C SER A 226 15.23 -3.85 -13.04
N THR A 227 15.66 -4.36 -11.89
CA THR A 227 15.68 -3.58 -10.65
C THR A 227 16.55 -2.34 -10.77
N ALA A 228 17.63 -2.39 -11.58
CA ALA A 228 18.49 -1.26 -11.84
C ALA A 228 17.76 -0.09 -12.50
N ASP A 229 16.83 -0.37 -13.41
CA ASP A 229 16.05 0.67 -14.09
C ASP A 229 15.20 1.48 -13.10
N LEU A 230 14.59 0.78 -12.10
CA LEU A 230 13.82 1.43 -11.04
C LEU A 230 14.69 2.25 -10.07
N LEU A 231 15.89 1.74 -9.75
CA LEU A 231 16.83 2.43 -8.87
C LEU A 231 17.41 3.70 -9.52
N GLN A 232 17.56 3.72 -10.85
CA GLN A 232 18.11 4.81 -11.63
C GLN A 232 17.06 5.72 -12.26
N LEU A 233 15.78 5.45 -12.02
CA LEU A 233 14.67 6.21 -12.61
C LEU A 233 14.84 7.71 -12.31
N PRO A 234 14.73 8.59 -13.32
CA PRO A 234 14.81 10.02 -13.12
C PRO A 234 13.73 10.54 -12.16
N LYS A 235 14.04 11.64 -11.45
CA LYS A 235 13.07 12.27 -10.54
C LYS A 235 11.82 12.69 -11.30
N GLY A 236 10.65 12.37 -10.76
CA GLY A 236 9.35 12.72 -11.34
C GLY A 236 8.83 11.73 -12.38
N GLN A 237 9.56 10.63 -12.63
CA GLN A 237 9.08 9.53 -13.45
C GLN A 237 8.62 8.36 -12.58
N ALA A 238 7.71 7.56 -13.12
CA ALA A 238 7.18 6.36 -12.48
C ALA A 238 6.94 5.26 -13.51
N PHE A 239 7.08 4.02 -13.07
CA PHE A 239 6.50 2.87 -13.75
C PHE A 239 5.10 2.60 -13.19
N ALA A 240 4.19 2.20 -14.07
CA ALA A 240 2.83 1.79 -13.73
C ALA A 240 2.58 0.37 -14.22
N LEU A 241 2.04 -0.47 -13.37
CA LEU A 241 1.61 -1.83 -13.67
C LEU A 241 0.15 -2.00 -13.28
#